data_da1447cc7be557a9d91b490efbf630a3
#
_entry.id   da1447cc7be557a9d91b490efbf630a3
#
_cell.length_a   1.000
_cell.length_b   1.000
_cell.length_c   1.000
_cell.angle_alpha   90.00
_cell.angle_beta   90.00
_cell.angle_gamma   90.00
#
_symmetry.space_group_name_H-M   'P 1'
#
loop_
_entity.id
_entity.type
_entity.pdbx_description
1 polymer ?
#
loop_
_entity_poly.entity_id
_entity_poly.type
_entity_poly.pdbx_seq_one_letter_code
_entity_poly.pdbx_strand_id
1 'polypeptide(L)'
;MNLQLTRLPDGREIHCVNPYEVDFSVHEIFNDDLGAHGIELPADGVFLDVGANIGLFSLHLLDLCPAARVFAYEPMPEAHGALARNLEGRAVALALGLGAAPGTASFSYFPGITALSSCHGAVSEEMARGLRRLLAAAPADQEVADILDRTGASARAGESEFIEQLFTSRQVEAPIDTLSNQIRTLGLSRIDLLKIDTEGAEKEVLAGLAEEDWPLIRQLVVEVHLGEAETDIMEQQLQARGYRTSRGRHPLANGGAAVFHIYARRAI
;
A
#
# COMPACT_ATOMS: atom_id res chain seq x y z
N MET A 1 -9.96 15.63 12.93
CA MET A 1 -9.96 14.50 11.98
C MET A 1 -11.32 13.84 12.04
N ASN A 2 -11.99 13.72 10.91
CA ASN A 2 -13.33 13.12 10.88
C ASN A 2 -13.20 11.70 10.30
N LEU A 3 -12.63 10.77 11.10
CA LEU A 3 -12.58 9.36 10.71
C LEU A 3 -13.98 8.76 10.78
N GLN A 4 -14.25 7.88 9.83
CA GLN A 4 -15.50 7.11 9.75
C GLN A 4 -15.27 5.69 10.27
N LEU A 5 -16.35 5.00 10.60
CA LEU A 5 -16.35 3.57 10.92
C LEU A 5 -17.05 2.83 9.79
N THR A 6 -16.46 1.71 9.41
CA THR A 6 -17.07 0.75 8.49
C THR A 6 -16.85 -0.67 9.00
N ARG A 7 -17.47 -1.65 8.36
CA ARG A 7 -17.33 -3.07 8.73
C ARG A 7 -16.61 -3.84 7.64
N LEU A 8 -15.64 -4.64 8.05
CA LEU A 8 -15.03 -5.65 7.19
C LEU A 8 -16.01 -6.80 6.91
N PRO A 9 -15.76 -7.62 5.88
CA PRO A 9 -16.59 -8.80 5.57
C PRO A 9 -16.71 -9.80 6.73
N ASP A 10 -15.73 -9.86 7.62
CA ASP A 10 -15.74 -10.69 8.83
C ASP A 10 -16.52 -10.09 10.00
N GLY A 11 -17.10 -8.89 9.83
CA GLY A 11 -17.92 -8.18 10.82
C GLY A 11 -17.16 -7.27 11.77
N ARG A 12 -15.82 -7.22 11.73
CA ARG A 12 -15.01 -6.28 12.51
C ARG A 12 -15.26 -4.84 12.08
N GLU A 13 -15.34 -3.94 13.05
CA GLU A 13 -15.38 -2.49 12.79
C GLU A 13 -13.95 -1.97 12.66
N ILE A 14 -13.71 -1.13 11.65
CA ILE A 14 -12.46 -0.43 11.44
C ILE A 14 -12.70 1.07 11.21
N HIS A 15 -11.69 1.85 11.55
CA HIS A 15 -11.63 3.26 11.20
C HIS A 15 -11.14 3.42 9.77
N CYS A 16 -11.74 4.36 9.03
CA CYS A 16 -11.32 4.69 7.67
C CYS A 16 -11.47 6.19 7.41
N VAL A 17 -10.86 6.67 6.35
CA VAL A 17 -11.05 8.03 5.84
C VAL A 17 -12.29 8.06 4.97
N ASN A 18 -12.38 7.13 4.03
CA ASN A 18 -13.52 6.94 3.15
C ASN A 18 -13.98 5.47 3.15
N PRO A 19 -15.21 5.14 3.55
CA PRO A 19 -15.70 3.77 3.57
C PRO A 19 -15.86 3.15 2.17
N TYR A 20 -16.01 3.97 1.11
CA TYR A 20 -16.21 3.48 -0.25
C TYR A 20 -14.97 2.76 -0.84
N GLU A 21 -13.76 3.03 -0.35
CA GLU A 21 -12.55 2.38 -0.82
C GLU A 21 -12.19 1.09 -0.06
N VAL A 22 -12.78 0.90 1.14
CA VAL A 22 -12.38 -0.20 2.05
C VAL A 22 -12.64 -1.57 1.46
N ASP A 23 -13.83 -1.81 0.91
CA ASP A 23 -14.20 -3.12 0.33
C ASP A 23 -13.31 -3.47 -0.86
N PHE A 24 -12.93 -2.45 -1.64
CA PHE A 24 -12.01 -2.60 -2.75
C PHE A 24 -10.62 -3.04 -2.27
N SER A 25 -10.06 -2.30 -1.32
CA SER A 25 -8.74 -2.62 -0.74
C SER A 25 -8.73 -3.96 0.00
N VAL A 26 -9.85 -4.33 0.66
CA VAL A 26 -10.00 -5.66 1.27
C VAL A 26 -9.97 -6.75 0.21
N HIS A 27 -10.71 -6.57 -0.90
CA HIS A 27 -10.74 -7.55 -1.97
C HIS A 27 -9.35 -7.78 -2.58
N GLU A 28 -8.61 -6.71 -2.79
CA GLU A 28 -7.26 -6.74 -3.31
C GLU A 28 -6.28 -7.43 -2.35
N ILE A 29 -6.19 -6.94 -1.13
CA ILE A 29 -5.21 -7.39 -0.15
C ILE A 29 -5.46 -8.83 0.29
N PHE A 30 -6.72 -9.21 0.53
CA PHE A 30 -7.04 -10.52 1.13
C PHE A 30 -7.12 -11.64 0.08
N ASN A 31 -7.17 -11.29 -1.21
CA ASN A 31 -7.11 -12.25 -2.30
C ASN A 31 -5.69 -12.37 -2.91
N ASP A 32 -4.73 -11.55 -2.49
CA ASP A 32 -3.33 -11.72 -2.90
C ASP A 32 -2.76 -12.98 -2.25
N ASP A 33 -2.53 -14.01 -3.07
CA ASP A 33 -1.94 -15.27 -2.61
C ASP A 33 -0.41 -15.15 -2.53
N LEU A 34 0.08 -14.55 -1.46
CA LEU A 34 1.49 -14.43 -1.15
C LEU A 34 2.21 -15.80 -1.21
N GLY A 35 1.52 -16.88 -0.79
CA GLY A 35 2.04 -18.24 -0.79
C GLY A 35 2.28 -18.78 -2.19
N ALA A 36 1.43 -18.47 -3.17
CA ALA A 36 1.61 -18.85 -4.56
C ALA A 36 2.91 -18.29 -5.16
N HIS A 37 3.36 -17.15 -4.64
CA HIS A 37 4.64 -16.51 -5.00
C HIS A 37 5.80 -16.95 -4.11
N GLY A 38 5.57 -17.88 -3.19
CA GLY A 38 6.55 -18.45 -2.28
C GLY A 38 6.95 -17.52 -1.14
N ILE A 39 6.15 -16.50 -0.82
CA ILE A 39 6.30 -15.68 0.37
C ILE A 39 5.84 -16.50 1.58
N GLU A 40 6.70 -16.60 2.58
CA GLU A 40 6.45 -17.33 3.82
C GLU A 40 6.31 -16.34 4.98
N LEU A 41 5.29 -16.53 5.82
CA LEU A 41 5.01 -15.68 6.96
C LEU A 41 5.32 -16.43 8.26
N PRO A 42 6.49 -16.22 8.88
CA PRO A 42 6.80 -16.82 10.18
C PRO A 42 5.82 -16.32 11.26
N ALA A 43 5.38 -17.22 12.15
CA ALA A 43 4.41 -16.88 13.18
C ALA A 43 4.87 -15.75 14.12
N ASP A 44 6.21 -15.64 14.36
CA ASP A 44 6.87 -14.58 15.13
C ASP A 44 7.63 -13.59 14.22
N GLY A 45 7.20 -13.42 12.97
CA GLY A 45 7.84 -12.62 11.94
C GLY A 45 8.00 -11.14 12.34
N VAL A 46 8.99 -10.51 11.73
CA VAL A 46 9.18 -9.06 11.77
C VAL A 46 8.80 -8.50 10.40
N PHE A 47 7.71 -7.75 10.36
CA PHE A 47 7.13 -7.25 9.11
C PHE A 47 7.12 -5.74 9.09
N LEU A 48 7.53 -5.17 7.94
CA LEU A 48 7.46 -3.74 7.66
C LEU A 48 6.42 -3.53 6.54
N ASP A 49 5.45 -2.65 6.79
CA ASP A 49 4.39 -2.26 5.87
C ASP A 49 4.57 -0.78 5.53
N VAL A 50 5.14 -0.50 4.36
CA VAL A 50 5.47 0.85 3.89
C VAL A 50 4.41 1.32 2.91
N GLY A 51 3.71 2.40 3.26
CA GLY A 51 2.47 2.82 2.62
C GLY A 51 1.28 2.04 3.17
N ALA A 52 1.20 1.99 4.52
CA ALA A 52 0.21 1.14 5.19
C ALA A 52 -1.23 1.66 5.09
N ASN A 53 -1.44 2.89 4.64
CA ASN A 53 -2.74 3.53 4.53
C ASN A 53 -3.53 3.40 5.86
N ILE A 54 -4.73 2.84 5.86
CA ILE A 54 -5.53 2.60 7.07
C ILE A 54 -5.19 1.29 7.80
N GLY A 55 -4.20 0.51 7.31
CA GLY A 55 -3.62 -0.67 7.98
C GLY A 55 -4.26 -2.01 7.62
N LEU A 56 -4.95 -2.14 6.50
CA LEU A 56 -5.61 -3.40 6.11
C LEU A 56 -4.61 -4.54 5.91
N PHE A 57 -3.47 -4.28 5.22
CA PHE A 57 -2.43 -5.29 5.03
C PHE A 57 -1.78 -5.69 6.36
N SER A 58 -1.46 -4.71 7.22
CA SER A 58 -0.95 -4.96 8.57
C SER A 58 -1.92 -5.80 9.41
N LEU A 59 -3.24 -5.53 9.34
CA LEU A 59 -4.26 -6.33 10.03
C LEU A 59 -4.30 -7.76 9.49
N HIS A 60 -4.25 -7.92 8.17
CA HIS A 60 -4.21 -9.25 7.53
C HIS A 60 -2.99 -10.06 7.99
N LEU A 61 -1.81 -9.46 8.03
CA LEU A 61 -0.61 -10.11 8.56
C LEU A 61 -0.77 -10.54 10.02
N LEU A 62 -1.36 -9.69 10.88
CA LEU A 62 -1.59 -9.98 12.29
C LEU A 62 -2.67 -11.04 12.52
N ASP A 63 -3.61 -11.19 11.59
CA ASP A 63 -4.60 -12.27 11.65
C ASP A 63 -3.97 -13.63 11.29
N LEU A 64 -3.04 -13.64 10.33
CA LEU A 64 -2.29 -14.83 9.95
C LEU A 64 -1.18 -15.18 10.96
N CYS A 65 -0.54 -14.15 11.52
CA CYS A 65 0.62 -14.27 12.41
C CYS A 65 0.44 -13.42 13.68
N PRO A 66 -0.39 -13.86 14.67
CA PRO A 66 -0.71 -13.05 15.85
C PRO A 66 0.48 -12.71 16.76
N ALA A 67 1.59 -13.45 16.66
CA ALA A 67 2.81 -13.20 17.42
C ALA A 67 3.85 -12.35 16.66
N ALA A 68 3.53 -11.92 15.44
CA ALA A 68 4.42 -11.10 14.63
C ALA A 68 4.57 -9.68 15.20
N ARG A 69 5.71 -9.07 14.88
CA ARG A 69 5.97 -7.65 15.13
C ARG A 69 5.79 -6.89 13.83
N VAL A 70 4.79 -6.02 13.77
CA VAL A 70 4.48 -5.23 12.58
C VAL A 70 4.83 -3.76 12.84
N PHE A 71 5.53 -3.14 11.88
CA PHE A 71 5.84 -1.72 11.83
C PHE A 71 5.25 -1.14 10.56
N ALA A 72 4.24 -0.29 10.71
CA ALA A 72 3.44 0.26 9.62
C ALA A 72 3.72 1.75 9.46
N TYR A 73 4.09 2.17 8.25
CA TYR A 73 4.48 3.54 7.91
C TYR A 73 3.42 4.18 7.03
N GLU A 74 2.87 5.30 7.47
CA GLU A 74 1.87 6.06 6.72
C GLU A 74 2.07 7.57 6.98
N PRO A 75 2.46 8.35 5.94
CA PRO A 75 2.73 9.77 6.12
C PRO A 75 1.48 10.65 6.18
N MET A 76 0.34 10.21 5.61
CA MET A 76 -0.86 11.05 5.55
C MET A 76 -1.60 11.08 6.88
N PRO A 77 -1.86 12.29 7.47
CA PRO A 77 -2.35 12.40 8.84
C PRO A 77 -3.68 11.70 9.11
N GLU A 78 -4.63 11.73 8.17
CA GLU A 78 -5.93 11.08 8.33
C GLU A 78 -5.82 9.56 8.20
N ALA A 79 -5.10 9.06 7.19
CA ALA A 79 -4.87 7.64 7.00
C ALA A 79 -4.09 7.07 8.18
N HIS A 80 -3.00 7.72 8.62
CA HIS A 80 -2.29 7.35 9.85
C HIS A 80 -3.18 7.37 11.09
N GLY A 81 -4.07 8.34 11.21
CA GLY A 81 -5.02 8.41 12.31
C GLY A 81 -5.98 7.20 12.37
N ALA A 82 -6.39 6.67 11.21
CA ALA A 82 -7.13 5.42 11.10
C ALA A 82 -6.23 4.20 11.40
N LEU A 83 -5.05 4.13 10.76
CA LEU A 83 -4.02 3.12 10.99
C LEU A 83 -3.73 2.91 12.47
N ALA A 84 -3.43 4.00 13.20
CA ALA A 84 -3.08 3.93 14.61
C ALA A 84 -4.20 3.35 15.48
N ARG A 85 -5.46 3.65 15.16
CA ARG A 85 -6.63 3.09 15.88
C ARG A 85 -6.87 1.63 15.51
N ASN A 86 -6.75 1.29 14.23
CA ASN A 86 -6.97 -0.08 13.74
C ASN A 86 -5.91 -1.06 14.29
N LEU A 87 -4.69 -0.58 14.50
CA LEU A 87 -3.57 -1.37 15.00
C LEU A 87 -3.31 -1.22 16.51
N GLU A 88 -4.14 -0.47 17.23
CA GLU A 88 -3.91 -0.15 18.65
C GLU A 88 -3.61 -1.40 19.49
N GLY A 89 -2.45 -1.38 20.16
CA GLY A 89 -1.99 -2.51 21.01
C GLY A 89 -1.51 -3.74 20.24
N ARG A 90 -1.55 -3.76 18.90
CA ARG A 90 -1.18 -4.92 18.06
C ARG A 90 0.08 -4.68 17.23
N ALA A 91 0.34 -3.45 16.82
CA ALA A 91 1.48 -3.08 15.97
C ALA A 91 1.93 -1.64 16.25
N VAL A 92 3.04 -1.25 15.63
CA VAL A 92 3.59 0.11 15.72
C VAL A 92 3.22 0.88 14.47
N ALA A 93 2.36 1.89 14.62
CA ALA A 93 2.01 2.82 13.55
C ALA A 93 2.93 4.05 13.60
N LEU A 94 3.57 4.38 12.48
CA LEU A 94 4.58 5.43 12.35
C LEU A 94 4.10 6.50 11.37
N ALA A 95 3.96 7.75 11.86
CA ALA A 95 3.48 8.90 11.08
C ALA A 95 4.59 9.50 10.22
N LEU A 96 5.16 8.72 9.31
CA LEU A 96 6.19 9.18 8.40
C LEU A 96 6.21 8.34 7.12
N GLY A 97 6.70 8.93 6.03
CA GLY A 97 7.01 8.23 4.80
C GLY A 97 8.45 7.74 4.79
N LEU A 98 8.75 6.80 3.88
CA LEU A 98 10.11 6.35 3.64
C LEU A 98 10.57 6.76 2.24
N GLY A 99 11.85 7.11 2.11
CA GLY A 99 12.45 7.57 0.86
C GLY A 99 13.97 7.49 0.87
N ALA A 100 14.62 8.09 -0.14
CA ALA A 100 16.06 7.99 -0.36
C ALA A 100 16.91 8.73 0.68
N ALA A 101 16.34 9.76 1.32
CA ALA A 101 17.03 10.58 2.33
C ALA A 101 16.04 11.13 3.35
N PRO A 102 16.46 11.40 4.60
CA PRO A 102 15.62 12.06 5.59
C PRO A 102 15.24 13.48 5.14
N GLY A 103 14.02 13.91 5.46
CA GLY A 103 13.56 15.27 5.12
C GLY A 103 12.06 15.43 5.26
N THR A 104 11.50 16.24 4.38
CA THR A 104 10.06 16.48 4.25
C THR A 104 9.70 16.38 2.77
N ALA A 105 8.58 15.75 2.45
CA ALA A 105 8.03 15.71 1.10
C ALA A 105 6.61 16.27 1.07
N SER A 106 6.26 16.86 -0.08
CA SER A 106 4.91 17.35 -0.36
C SER A 106 4.12 16.27 -1.11
N PHE A 107 2.97 15.92 -0.58
CA PHE A 107 2.09 14.88 -1.13
C PHE A 107 0.84 15.51 -1.71
N SER A 108 0.42 15.03 -2.86
CA SER A 108 -0.95 15.21 -3.34
C SER A 108 -1.84 14.21 -2.62
N TYR A 109 -2.56 14.67 -1.60
CA TYR A 109 -3.41 13.83 -0.76
C TYR A 109 -4.87 13.88 -1.24
N PHE A 110 -5.47 12.72 -1.45
CA PHE A 110 -6.85 12.51 -1.90
C PHE A 110 -7.70 11.90 -0.78
N PRO A 111 -8.41 12.69 0.04
CA PRO A 111 -9.24 12.14 1.12
C PRO A 111 -10.39 11.25 0.62
N GLY A 112 -10.80 11.43 -0.62
CA GLY A 112 -11.86 10.63 -1.25
C GLY A 112 -11.40 9.25 -1.72
N ILE A 113 -10.10 9.11 -2.05
CA ILE A 113 -9.46 7.84 -2.45
C ILE A 113 -8.02 7.90 -1.96
N THR A 114 -7.79 7.43 -0.73
CA THR A 114 -6.49 7.59 -0.06
C THR A 114 -5.37 6.85 -0.77
N ALA A 115 -5.70 5.78 -1.49
CA ALA A 115 -4.79 5.02 -2.34
C ALA A 115 -4.22 5.79 -3.54
N LEU A 116 -4.76 6.96 -3.90
CA LEU A 116 -4.17 7.84 -4.93
C LEU A 116 -3.14 8.82 -4.39
N SER A 117 -2.89 8.81 -3.07
CA SER A 117 -2.07 9.83 -2.42
C SER A 117 -0.59 9.56 -2.60
N SER A 118 0.12 10.45 -3.28
CA SER A 118 1.51 10.26 -3.68
C SER A 118 2.31 11.57 -3.58
N CYS A 119 3.62 11.44 -3.37
CA CYS A 119 4.56 12.55 -3.57
C CYS A 119 4.94 12.75 -5.06
N HIS A 120 4.51 11.86 -5.95
CA HIS A 120 4.69 11.93 -7.40
C HIS A 120 3.37 12.31 -8.09
N GLY A 121 3.08 13.60 -8.20
CA GLY A 121 1.80 14.11 -8.73
C GLY A 121 1.42 13.57 -10.12
N ALA A 122 2.39 13.28 -10.99
CA ALA A 122 2.12 12.70 -12.31
C ALA A 122 1.56 11.27 -12.21
N VAL A 123 2.03 10.48 -11.24
CA VAL A 123 1.52 9.12 -10.97
C VAL A 123 0.09 9.20 -10.47
N SER A 124 -0.18 10.04 -9.46
CA SER A 124 -1.54 10.28 -8.93
C SER A 124 -2.52 10.71 -10.03
N GLU A 125 -2.11 11.60 -10.95
CA GLU A 125 -2.95 12.05 -12.06
C GLU A 125 -3.25 10.93 -13.07
N GLU A 126 -2.28 10.07 -13.34
CA GLU A 126 -2.47 8.95 -14.27
C GLU A 126 -3.40 7.90 -13.67
N MET A 127 -3.19 7.55 -12.42
CA MET A 127 -4.06 6.63 -11.68
C MET A 127 -5.48 7.17 -11.54
N ALA A 128 -5.65 8.45 -11.21
CA ALA A 128 -6.95 9.10 -11.17
C ALA A 128 -7.67 9.05 -12.52
N ARG A 129 -6.94 9.24 -13.64
CA ARG A 129 -7.50 9.08 -14.99
C ARG A 129 -7.91 7.63 -15.27
N GLY A 130 -7.09 6.66 -14.88
CA GLY A 130 -7.37 5.23 -15.01
C GLY A 130 -8.64 4.84 -14.26
N LEU A 131 -8.72 5.22 -12.98
CA LEU A 131 -9.86 4.92 -12.13
C LEU A 131 -11.16 5.60 -12.61
N ARG A 132 -11.09 6.85 -13.09
CA ARG A 132 -12.26 7.51 -13.72
C ARG A 132 -12.76 6.74 -14.94
N ARG A 133 -11.86 6.19 -15.77
CA ARG A 133 -12.24 5.36 -16.92
C ARG A 133 -12.89 4.06 -16.47
N LEU A 134 -12.36 3.43 -15.42
CA LEU A 134 -12.91 2.21 -14.82
C LEU A 134 -14.32 2.45 -14.28
N LEU A 135 -14.52 3.52 -13.51
CA LEU A 135 -15.85 3.91 -12.99
C LEU A 135 -16.84 4.21 -14.13
N ALA A 136 -16.38 4.83 -15.21
CA ALA A 136 -17.23 5.08 -16.39
C ALA A 136 -17.57 3.80 -17.17
N ALA A 137 -16.71 2.78 -17.11
CA ALA A 137 -16.93 1.48 -17.76
C ALA A 137 -17.66 0.47 -16.85
N ALA A 138 -17.87 0.79 -15.57
CA ALA A 138 -18.46 -0.09 -14.56
C ALA A 138 -19.74 -0.85 -14.98
N PRO A 139 -20.66 -0.25 -15.80
CA PRO A 139 -21.84 -1.00 -16.27
C PRO A 139 -21.52 -2.19 -17.17
N ALA A 140 -20.31 -2.29 -17.71
CA ALA A 140 -19.85 -3.35 -18.60
C ALA A 140 -18.95 -4.39 -17.93
N ASP A 141 -18.46 -4.09 -16.72
CA ASP A 141 -17.59 -4.97 -15.93
C ASP A 141 -18.33 -5.40 -14.65
N GLN A 142 -18.71 -6.69 -14.59
CA GLN A 142 -19.53 -7.20 -13.50
C GLN A 142 -18.82 -7.15 -12.14
N GLU A 143 -17.50 -7.38 -12.10
CA GLU A 143 -16.73 -7.38 -10.85
C GLU A 143 -16.65 -5.96 -10.26
N VAL A 144 -16.41 -4.97 -11.11
CA VAL A 144 -16.40 -3.55 -10.72
C VAL A 144 -17.82 -3.12 -10.31
N ALA A 145 -18.84 -3.54 -11.04
CA ALA A 145 -20.23 -3.24 -10.71
C ALA A 145 -20.61 -3.81 -9.33
N ASP A 146 -20.23 -5.06 -9.05
CA ASP A 146 -20.51 -5.73 -7.77
C ASP A 146 -19.80 -5.04 -6.59
N ILE A 147 -18.57 -4.55 -6.77
CA ILE A 147 -17.85 -3.77 -5.76
C ILE A 147 -18.55 -2.43 -5.50
N LEU A 148 -18.89 -1.70 -6.57
CA LEU A 148 -19.60 -0.42 -6.46
C LEU A 148 -20.97 -0.58 -5.79
N ASP A 149 -21.68 -1.67 -6.07
CA ASP A 149 -22.98 -1.96 -5.44
C ASP A 149 -22.84 -2.27 -3.95
N ARG A 150 -21.84 -3.07 -3.56
CA ARG A 150 -21.58 -3.38 -2.14
C ARG A 150 -21.22 -2.16 -1.32
N THR A 151 -20.42 -1.26 -1.89
CA THR A 151 -20.01 -0.02 -1.23
C THR A 151 -21.12 1.05 -1.24
N GLY A 152 -22.17 0.86 -2.03
CA GLY A 152 -23.20 1.87 -2.28
C GLY A 152 -22.73 3.01 -3.20
N ALA A 153 -21.53 2.89 -3.76
CA ALA A 153 -20.97 3.90 -4.67
C ALA A 153 -21.71 3.91 -6.01
N SER A 154 -22.27 2.78 -6.46
CA SER A 154 -23.06 2.70 -7.70
C SER A 154 -24.29 3.63 -7.67
N ALA A 155 -24.96 3.76 -6.53
CA ALA A 155 -26.11 4.66 -6.38
C ALA A 155 -25.70 6.13 -6.60
N ARG A 156 -24.43 6.48 -6.37
CA ARG A 156 -23.87 7.82 -6.48
C ARG A 156 -22.94 8.02 -7.68
N ALA A 157 -22.61 6.95 -8.40
CA ALA A 157 -21.69 7.00 -9.54
C ALA A 157 -22.17 7.91 -10.69
N GLY A 158 -23.49 8.20 -10.77
CA GLY A 158 -24.07 9.18 -11.68
C GLY A 158 -24.04 10.63 -11.18
N GLU A 159 -23.67 10.88 -9.92
CA GLU A 159 -23.59 12.22 -9.33
C GLU A 159 -22.23 12.85 -9.65
N SER A 160 -22.18 13.82 -10.56
CA SER A 160 -20.94 14.52 -10.92
C SER A 160 -20.21 15.10 -9.71
N GLU A 161 -20.95 15.64 -8.73
CA GLU A 161 -20.40 16.22 -7.51
C GLU A 161 -19.71 15.16 -6.63
N PHE A 162 -20.26 13.94 -6.53
CA PHE A 162 -19.66 12.84 -5.80
C PHE A 162 -18.33 12.43 -6.45
N ILE A 163 -18.31 12.27 -7.77
CA ILE A 163 -17.10 11.92 -8.52
C ILE A 163 -16.02 13.01 -8.36
N GLU A 164 -16.40 14.30 -8.43
CA GLU A 164 -15.44 15.39 -8.21
C GLU A 164 -14.87 15.38 -6.80
N GLN A 165 -15.70 15.11 -5.77
CA GLN A 165 -15.24 14.99 -4.38
C GLN A 165 -14.22 13.85 -4.19
N LEU A 166 -14.44 12.68 -4.81
CA LEU A 166 -13.49 11.56 -4.74
C LEU A 166 -12.09 11.93 -5.24
N PHE A 167 -12.03 12.74 -6.32
CA PHE A 167 -10.77 13.13 -6.97
C PHE A 167 -10.26 14.51 -6.55
N THR A 168 -10.85 15.13 -5.53
CA THR A 168 -10.33 16.38 -4.98
C THR A 168 -9.09 16.10 -4.14
N SER A 169 -7.98 16.76 -4.46
CA SER A 169 -6.73 16.64 -3.71
C SER A 169 -6.34 17.94 -3.01
N ARG A 170 -5.46 17.80 -2.04
CA ARG A 170 -4.78 18.92 -1.38
C ARG A 170 -3.31 18.58 -1.13
N GLN A 171 -2.46 19.59 -1.02
CA GLN A 171 -1.06 19.40 -0.67
C GLN A 171 -0.91 19.20 0.83
N VAL A 172 -0.13 18.19 1.22
CA VAL A 172 0.20 17.86 2.61
C VAL A 172 1.69 17.62 2.72
N GLU A 173 2.36 18.38 3.61
CA GLU A 173 3.77 18.13 3.95
C GLU A 173 3.86 17.04 5.01
N ALA A 174 4.75 16.05 4.80
CA ALA A 174 4.97 14.98 5.74
C ALA A 174 6.46 14.64 5.90
N PRO A 175 6.89 14.18 7.10
CA PRO A 175 8.26 13.78 7.33
C PRO A 175 8.61 12.52 6.54
N ILE A 176 9.84 12.48 6.06
CA ILE A 176 10.44 11.34 5.37
C ILE A 176 11.70 10.91 6.12
N ASP A 177 11.88 9.60 6.23
CA ASP A 177 13.12 9.00 6.72
C ASP A 177 13.59 7.91 5.75
N THR A 178 14.70 7.24 6.05
CA THR A 178 15.19 6.11 5.26
C THR A 178 14.91 4.78 5.96
N LEU A 179 14.76 3.71 5.19
CA LEU A 179 14.65 2.35 5.74
C LEU A 179 15.83 2.05 6.69
N SER A 180 17.05 2.39 6.29
CA SER A 180 18.24 2.13 7.09
C SER A 180 18.22 2.87 8.44
N ASN A 181 17.73 4.12 8.49
CA ASN A 181 17.55 4.83 9.75
C ASN A 181 16.52 4.17 10.64
N GLN A 182 15.41 3.72 10.04
CA GLN A 182 14.34 3.02 10.78
C GLN A 182 14.81 1.66 11.31
N ILE A 183 15.56 0.88 10.53
CA ILE A 183 16.21 -0.36 10.98
C ILE A 183 17.05 -0.12 12.22
N ARG A 184 17.89 0.92 12.20
CA ARG A 184 18.72 1.31 13.36
C ARG A 184 17.90 1.80 14.55
N THR A 185 16.94 2.69 14.31
CA THR A 185 16.10 3.29 15.36
C THR A 185 15.27 2.25 16.10
N LEU A 186 14.75 1.27 15.38
CA LEU A 186 13.93 0.19 15.93
C LEU A 186 14.76 -1.01 16.42
N GLY A 187 16.08 -0.99 16.22
CA GLY A 187 17.00 -2.08 16.60
C GLY A 187 16.67 -3.40 15.90
N LEU A 188 16.30 -3.34 14.62
CA LEU A 188 15.92 -4.54 13.88
C LEU A 188 17.17 -5.32 13.44
N SER A 189 17.21 -6.60 13.76
CA SER A 189 18.25 -7.54 13.33
C SER A 189 17.80 -8.52 12.23
N ARG A 190 16.50 -8.52 11.93
CA ARG A 190 15.88 -9.25 10.81
C ARG A 190 14.61 -8.55 10.37
N ILE A 191 14.27 -8.71 9.09
CA ILE A 191 12.99 -8.34 8.47
C ILE A 191 12.55 -9.54 7.65
N ASP A 192 11.48 -10.20 8.07
CA ASP A 192 11.00 -11.41 7.42
C ASP A 192 10.15 -11.06 6.19
N LEU A 193 9.46 -9.90 6.21
CA LEU A 193 8.76 -9.35 5.06
C LEU A 193 8.85 -7.82 5.09
N LEU A 194 9.23 -7.23 3.96
CA LEU A 194 9.12 -5.81 3.65
C LEU A 194 8.09 -5.63 2.53
N LYS A 195 6.91 -5.07 2.84
CA LYS A 195 5.97 -4.60 1.82
C LYS A 195 6.25 -3.14 1.51
N ILE A 196 6.28 -2.78 0.23
CA ILE A 196 6.40 -1.40 -0.25
C ILE A 196 5.28 -1.16 -1.26
N ASP A 197 4.44 -0.18 -0.94
CA ASP A 197 3.33 0.25 -1.77
C ASP A 197 3.12 1.74 -1.46
N THR A 198 3.77 2.60 -2.25
CA THR A 198 3.94 4.03 -1.93
C THR A 198 3.49 4.94 -3.05
N GLU A 199 2.69 4.37 -3.98
CA GLU A 199 2.06 5.12 -5.07
C GLU A 199 3.08 5.91 -5.90
N GLY A 200 4.18 5.21 -6.27
CA GLY A 200 5.22 5.71 -7.16
C GLY A 200 6.54 6.09 -6.51
N ALA A 201 6.70 5.97 -5.17
CA ALA A 201 7.95 6.25 -4.48
C ALA A 201 8.75 4.97 -4.11
N GLU A 202 8.41 3.82 -4.70
CA GLU A 202 9.01 2.52 -4.36
C GLU A 202 10.52 2.50 -4.57
N LYS A 203 10.98 3.17 -5.63
CA LYS A 203 12.40 3.31 -5.97
C LYS A 203 13.18 4.11 -4.93
N GLU A 204 12.59 5.20 -4.48
CA GLU A 204 13.16 6.06 -3.43
C GLU A 204 13.21 5.34 -2.09
N VAL A 205 12.19 4.54 -1.76
CA VAL A 205 12.18 3.72 -0.55
C VAL A 205 13.34 2.72 -0.58
N LEU A 206 13.53 2.00 -1.68
CA LEU A 206 14.63 1.06 -1.84
C LEU A 206 16.01 1.76 -1.88
N ALA A 207 16.10 2.98 -2.44
CA ALA A 207 17.32 3.77 -2.45
C ALA A 207 17.71 4.27 -1.04
N GLY A 208 16.76 4.32 -0.10
CA GLY A 208 17.00 4.62 1.31
C GLY A 208 17.56 3.47 2.13
N LEU A 209 17.85 2.32 1.49
CA LEU A 209 18.41 1.15 2.12
C LEU A 209 19.92 1.06 1.82
N ALA A 210 20.75 1.12 2.86
CA ALA A 210 22.19 0.96 2.75
C ALA A 210 22.56 -0.50 2.41
N GLU A 211 23.67 -0.70 1.72
CA GLU A 211 24.06 -2.03 1.23
C GLU A 211 24.23 -3.05 2.38
N GLU A 212 24.73 -2.62 3.54
CA GLU A 212 24.88 -3.45 4.74
C GLU A 212 23.57 -3.93 5.37
N ASP A 213 22.45 -3.25 5.10
CA ASP A 213 21.13 -3.59 5.68
C ASP A 213 20.33 -4.56 4.81
N TRP A 214 20.67 -4.68 3.51
CA TRP A 214 20.01 -5.63 2.60
C TRP A 214 19.99 -7.08 3.10
N PRO A 215 21.07 -7.60 3.75
CA PRO A 215 21.05 -8.97 4.28
C PRO A 215 20.02 -9.22 5.37
N LEU A 216 19.51 -8.17 6.03
CA LEU A 216 18.49 -8.28 7.07
C LEU A 216 17.11 -8.61 6.49
N ILE A 217 16.86 -8.28 5.21
CA ILE A 217 15.57 -8.43 4.55
C ILE A 217 15.53 -9.80 3.85
N ARG A 218 14.61 -10.65 4.29
CA ARG A 218 14.42 -12.00 3.74
C ARG A 218 13.55 -12.00 2.51
N GLN A 219 12.45 -11.26 2.57
CA GLN A 219 11.43 -11.22 1.53
C GLN A 219 10.91 -9.81 1.32
N LEU A 220 10.52 -9.50 0.08
CA LEU A 220 9.85 -8.25 -0.29
C LEU A 220 8.60 -8.54 -1.11
N VAL A 221 7.60 -7.69 -0.90
CA VAL A 221 6.48 -7.49 -1.82
C VAL A 221 6.49 -6.01 -2.20
N VAL A 222 6.65 -5.71 -3.47
CA VAL A 222 6.72 -4.34 -3.98
C VAL A 222 5.63 -4.15 -5.01
N GLU A 223 4.72 -3.22 -4.76
CA GLU A 223 3.76 -2.76 -5.74
C GLU A 223 4.38 -1.62 -6.54
N VAL A 224 4.57 -1.81 -7.84
CA VAL A 224 5.29 -0.86 -8.71
C VAL A 224 4.30 -0.10 -9.57
N HIS A 225 4.19 1.22 -9.34
CA HIS A 225 3.28 2.13 -10.02
C HIS A 225 3.91 2.85 -11.22
N LEU A 226 5.20 2.60 -11.49
CA LEU A 226 5.99 3.30 -12.50
C LEU A 226 6.03 2.58 -13.87
N GLY A 227 5.18 1.57 -14.05
CA GLY A 227 5.04 0.82 -15.29
C GLY A 227 6.05 -0.30 -15.49
N GLU A 228 5.93 -1.01 -16.62
CA GLU A 228 6.67 -2.25 -16.88
C GLU A 228 8.19 -2.07 -16.92
N ALA A 229 8.66 -0.97 -17.53
CA ALA A 229 10.10 -0.72 -17.65
C ALA A 229 10.80 -0.54 -16.29
N GLU A 230 10.19 0.21 -15.36
CA GLU A 230 10.72 0.36 -14.00
C GLU A 230 10.57 -0.94 -13.19
N THR A 231 9.49 -1.70 -13.43
CA THR A 231 9.33 -3.04 -12.84
C THR A 231 10.48 -3.96 -13.25
N ASP A 232 10.85 -3.98 -14.55
CA ASP A 232 11.98 -4.78 -15.05
C ASP A 232 13.31 -4.37 -14.41
N ILE A 233 13.56 -3.07 -14.29
CA ILE A 233 14.77 -2.54 -13.65
C ILE A 233 14.83 -2.94 -12.18
N MET A 234 13.73 -2.76 -11.43
CA MET A 234 13.65 -3.09 -10.02
C MET A 234 13.82 -4.60 -9.77
N GLU A 235 13.19 -5.42 -10.59
CA GLU A 235 13.34 -6.88 -10.52
C GLU A 235 14.80 -7.32 -10.76
N GLN A 236 15.48 -6.76 -11.78
CA GLN A 236 16.90 -7.01 -12.04
C GLN A 236 17.79 -6.58 -10.86
N GLN A 237 17.49 -5.44 -10.22
CA GLN A 237 18.23 -4.97 -9.05
C GLN A 237 18.07 -5.92 -7.85
N LEU A 238 16.86 -6.46 -7.62
CA LEU A 238 16.60 -7.44 -6.57
C LEU A 238 17.31 -8.77 -6.87
N GLN A 239 17.26 -9.24 -8.12
CA GLN A 239 17.97 -10.46 -8.56
C GLN A 239 19.49 -10.33 -8.39
N ALA A 240 20.07 -9.17 -8.74
CA ALA A 240 21.50 -8.90 -8.54
C ALA A 240 21.91 -8.93 -7.06
N ARG A 241 20.97 -8.71 -6.12
CA ARG A 241 21.17 -8.84 -4.67
C ARG A 241 20.88 -10.25 -4.12
N GLY A 242 20.64 -11.22 -5.01
CA GLY A 242 20.45 -12.63 -4.64
C GLY A 242 19.00 -13.00 -4.28
N TYR A 243 18.02 -12.16 -4.64
CA TYR A 243 16.61 -12.55 -4.52
C TYR A 243 16.18 -13.38 -5.74
N ARG A 244 15.33 -14.36 -5.51
CA ARG A 244 14.48 -14.96 -6.54
C ARG A 244 13.20 -14.15 -6.61
N THR A 245 12.80 -13.77 -7.82
CA THR A 245 11.62 -12.94 -8.04
C THR A 245 10.52 -13.72 -8.76
N SER A 246 9.28 -13.35 -8.51
CA SER A 246 8.12 -13.66 -9.34
C SER A 246 7.29 -12.40 -9.48
N ARG A 247 6.51 -12.31 -10.55
CA ARG A 247 5.72 -11.14 -10.87
C ARG A 247 4.24 -11.46 -10.82
N GLY A 248 3.47 -10.60 -10.15
CA GLY A 248 2.02 -10.54 -10.21
C GLY A 248 1.58 -9.32 -11.01
N ARG A 249 0.34 -9.32 -11.45
CA ARG A 249 -0.30 -8.18 -12.07
C ARG A 249 -1.44 -7.74 -11.18
N HIS A 250 -1.50 -6.44 -10.88
CA HIS A 250 -2.57 -5.87 -10.10
C HIS A 250 -3.93 -6.14 -10.77
N PRO A 251 -4.99 -6.52 -10.05
CA PRO A 251 -6.32 -6.79 -10.62
C PRO A 251 -6.87 -5.63 -11.46
N LEU A 252 -6.62 -4.37 -11.05
CA LEU A 252 -7.01 -3.17 -11.78
C LEU A 252 -6.18 -2.85 -13.03
N ALA A 253 -5.11 -3.57 -13.30
CA ALA A 253 -4.29 -3.35 -14.49
C ALA A 253 -5.08 -3.54 -15.80
N ASN A 254 -6.26 -4.17 -15.76
CA ASN A 254 -7.19 -4.26 -16.88
C ASN A 254 -7.80 -2.91 -17.27
N GLY A 255 -7.78 -1.91 -16.38
CA GLY A 255 -8.23 -0.53 -16.62
C GLY A 255 -7.20 0.39 -17.28
N GLY A 256 -6.00 -0.12 -17.61
CA GLY A 256 -4.94 0.65 -18.32
C GLY A 256 -3.87 1.26 -17.41
N ALA A 257 -3.96 1.10 -16.08
CA ALA A 257 -2.84 1.38 -15.19
C ALA A 257 -1.87 0.19 -15.21
N ALA A 258 -0.59 0.43 -15.54
CA ALA A 258 0.42 -0.62 -15.56
C ALA A 258 1.02 -0.76 -14.15
N VAL A 259 0.25 -1.33 -13.22
CA VAL A 259 0.69 -1.64 -11.86
C VAL A 259 1.07 -3.11 -11.76
N PHE A 260 2.22 -3.39 -11.19
CA PHE A 260 2.78 -4.73 -11.08
C PHE A 260 3.21 -5.02 -9.65
N HIS A 261 3.04 -6.27 -9.20
CA HIS A 261 3.63 -6.75 -7.96
C HIS A 261 4.94 -7.48 -8.26
N ILE A 262 5.99 -7.19 -7.50
CA ILE A 262 7.21 -7.99 -7.45
C ILE A 262 7.24 -8.69 -6.09
N TYR A 263 7.24 -10.02 -6.12
CA TYR A 263 7.49 -10.85 -4.95
C TYR A 263 8.93 -11.33 -5.03
N ALA A 264 9.71 -11.02 -4.01
CA ALA A 264 11.13 -11.33 -3.98
C ALA A 264 11.49 -12.05 -2.68
N ARG A 265 12.27 -13.15 -2.78
CA ARG A 265 12.72 -13.91 -1.62
C ARG A 265 14.17 -14.32 -1.76
N ARG A 266 14.93 -14.28 -0.68
CA ARG A 266 16.26 -14.87 -0.63
C ARG A 266 16.15 -16.38 -0.56
N ALA A 267 17.05 -17.10 -1.24
CA ALA A 267 17.24 -18.52 -0.98
C ALA A 267 17.81 -18.65 0.44
N ILE A 268 17.16 -19.43 1.30
CA ILE A 268 17.67 -19.81 2.62
C ILE A 268 18.83 -20.77 2.44
#